data_3532586039ec6b2766cfd51cef49c55b
#
_entry.id   3532586039ec6b2766cfd51cef49c55b
#
_cell.length_a   1.000
_cell.length_b   1.000
_cell.length_c   1.000
_cell.angle_alpha   90.00
_cell.angle_beta   90.00
_cell.angle_gamma   90.00
#
_symmetry.space_group_name_H-M   'P 1'
#
loop_
_entity.id
_entity.type
_entity.pdbx_description
1 polymer ?
#
loop_
_entity_poly.entity_id
_entity_poly.type
_entity_poly.pdbx_seq_one_letter_code
_entity_poly.pdbx_strand_id
1 'polypeptide(L)'
;FITLPEDDLSFQATFIRACEEAGISAEAIDPQQARIIEPAVNPALIGAVKVPDGTVDPFRLTAANMLDAKEHGAVILTAHEVTGLIREGATVCGVRVRNHLTGETQALHAPVVVNAAGIWGQHIAEYADLRIRMFPAKGSLLIMDHRINQHVINRCRKPSDADILVPGDTISLIGTTSLRIDYNEIDDNRVTAEEVDILLREGEKLAPVMAKTRILRAYSGVRPLVASDDDPSGRNVSRGIVLLDHAERDGLDGFITITGGKLMTYRLMAEWATDAVCRKLGNTRPCTTADLALPGSQEPAEVTLRKVISLPAPLRGSAVYRHGDRTPAWLSEGRLHRSLVCECEAVTAGEVQYAVENLNVNSLLDL
;
A
#
# COMPACT_ATOMS: atom_id res chain seq x y z
N PHE A 1 -12.47 16.73 -0.77
CA PHE A 1 -12.28 17.16 0.62
C PHE A 1 -13.49 17.95 1.04
N ILE A 2 -14.17 17.56 2.15
CA ILE A 2 -15.38 18.23 2.64
C ILE A 2 -15.09 18.99 3.95
N THR A 3 -15.75 20.13 4.14
CA THR A 3 -15.74 20.91 5.38
C THR A 3 -17.08 20.79 6.05
N LEU A 4 -17.11 20.40 7.31
CA LEU A 4 -18.31 20.30 8.14
C LEU A 4 -18.45 21.55 9.03
N PRO A 5 -19.63 21.79 9.63
CA PRO A 5 -19.86 23.00 10.47
C PRO A 5 -18.90 23.15 11.64
N GLU A 6 -18.35 22.07 12.16
CA GLU A 6 -17.35 22.09 13.24
C GLU A 6 -15.91 22.33 12.76
N ASP A 7 -15.66 22.31 11.43
CA ASP A 7 -14.34 22.56 10.86
C ASP A 7 -14.12 24.04 10.58
N ASP A 8 -12.86 24.45 10.50
CA ASP A 8 -12.49 25.79 10.08
C ASP A 8 -12.57 25.93 8.55
N LEU A 9 -13.60 26.60 8.06
CA LEU A 9 -13.80 26.85 6.63
C LEU A 9 -12.63 27.61 5.99
N SER A 10 -11.91 28.45 6.75
CA SER A 10 -10.75 29.18 6.23
C SER A 10 -9.59 28.25 5.82
N PHE A 11 -9.57 27.03 6.35
CA PHE A 11 -8.57 26.02 5.97
C PHE A 11 -8.63 25.65 4.49
N GLN A 12 -9.82 25.76 3.85
CA GLN A 12 -9.94 25.49 2.41
C GLN A 12 -9.03 26.36 1.56
N ALA A 13 -8.95 27.67 1.86
CA ALA A 13 -8.06 28.57 1.13
C ALA A 13 -6.58 28.21 1.30
N THR A 14 -6.20 27.78 2.50
CA THR A 14 -4.83 27.30 2.79
C THR A 14 -4.54 25.99 2.03
N PHE A 15 -5.51 25.08 2.00
CA PHE A 15 -5.40 23.79 1.29
C PHE A 15 -5.28 24.00 -0.22
N ILE A 16 -6.13 24.82 -0.83
CA ILE A 16 -6.10 25.15 -2.26
C ILE A 16 -4.75 25.75 -2.65
N ARG A 17 -4.26 26.74 -1.87
CA ARG A 17 -2.96 27.35 -2.13
C ARG A 17 -1.83 26.34 -2.08
N ALA A 18 -1.82 25.46 -1.09
CA ALA A 18 -0.81 24.41 -0.99
C ALA A 18 -0.87 23.43 -2.18
N CYS A 19 -2.06 23.14 -2.70
CA CYS A 19 -2.24 22.34 -3.92
C CYS A 19 -1.64 23.06 -5.14
N GLU A 20 -1.95 24.36 -5.30
CA GLU A 20 -1.43 25.19 -6.41
C GLU A 20 0.09 25.26 -6.39
N GLU A 21 0.67 25.50 -5.21
CA GLU A 21 2.14 25.50 -5.01
C GLU A 21 2.79 24.16 -5.36
N ALA A 22 2.07 23.06 -5.16
CA ALA A 22 2.49 21.69 -5.52
C ALA A 22 2.15 21.31 -6.98
N GLY A 23 1.56 22.21 -7.77
CA GLY A 23 1.12 21.92 -9.14
C GLY A 23 -0.09 21.00 -9.23
N ILE A 24 -0.87 20.89 -8.15
CA ILE A 24 -2.08 20.05 -8.07
C ILE A 24 -3.31 20.93 -8.33
N SER A 25 -4.15 20.55 -9.29
CA SER A 25 -5.43 21.23 -9.53
C SER A 25 -6.36 21.05 -8.34
N ALA A 26 -6.85 22.16 -7.78
CA ALA A 26 -7.80 22.16 -6.68
C ALA A 26 -8.92 23.16 -6.96
N GLU A 27 -10.18 22.74 -6.87
CA GLU A 27 -11.37 23.52 -7.18
C GLU A 27 -12.29 23.57 -5.97
N ALA A 28 -12.60 24.78 -5.48
CA ALA A 28 -13.67 24.94 -4.49
C ALA A 28 -15.01 24.71 -5.17
N ILE A 29 -15.82 23.81 -4.61
CA ILE A 29 -17.18 23.51 -5.08
C ILE A 29 -18.19 23.77 -3.97
N ASP A 30 -19.39 24.20 -4.36
CA ASP A 30 -20.45 24.45 -3.39
C ASP A 30 -21.03 23.14 -2.83
N PRO A 31 -21.68 23.19 -1.65
CA PRO A 31 -22.26 22.01 -1.00
C PRO A 31 -23.29 21.25 -1.83
N GLN A 32 -24.06 21.92 -2.68
CA GLN A 32 -25.05 21.26 -3.54
C GLN A 32 -24.35 20.47 -4.64
N GLN A 33 -23.36 21.05 -5.27
CA GLN A 33 -22.56 20.39 -6.30
C GLN A 33 -21.80 19.18 -5.72
N ALA A 34 -21.23 19.31 -4.51
CA ALA A 34 -20.57 18.19 -3.82
C ALA A 34 -21.51 17.01 -3.60
N ARG A 35 -22.76 17.25 -3.18
CA ARG A 35 -23.79 16.21 -3.00
C ARG A 35 -24.27 15.59 -4.33
N ILE A 36 -24.21 16.31 -5.43
CA ILE A 36 -24.53 15.76 -6.77
C ILE A 36 -23.41 14.83 -7.22
N ILE A 37 -22.13 15.23 -7.02
CA ILE A 37 -20.96 14.43 -7.38
C ILE A 37 -20.87 13.17 -6.52
N GLU A 38 -21.07 13.30 -5.21
CA GLU A 38 -21.00 12.21 -4.24
C GLU A 38 -22.21 12.24 -3.29
N PRO A 39 -23.26 11.48 -3.61
CA PRO A 39 -24.49 11.47 -2.80
C PRO A 39 -24.32 10.95 -1.36
N ALA A 40 -23.24 10.18 -1.09
CA ALA A 40 -22.99 9.62 0.23
C ALA A 40 -22.46 10.65 1.23
N VAL A 41 -21.95 11.81 0.78
CA VAL A 41 -21.37 12.80 1.69
C VAL A 41 -22.41 13.31 2.70
N ASN A 42 -21.92 13.70 3.86
CA ASN A 42 -22.74 14.30 4.91
C ASN A 42 -23.49 15.53 4.34
N PRO A 43 -24.84 15.55 4.38
CA PRO A 43 -25.62 16.67 3.84
C PRO A 43 -25.41 17.99 4.58
N ALA A 44 -24.85 17.96 5.80
CA ALA A 44 -24.54 19.15 6.59
C ALA A 44 -23.21 19.83 6.19
N LEU A 45 -22.50 19.32 5.14
CA LEU A 45 -21.27 19.97 4.69
C LEU A 45 -21.52 21.44 4.32
N ILE A 46 -20.57 22.30 4.66
CA ILE A 46 -20.63 23.77 4.41
C ILE A 46 -19.71 24.20 3.28
N GLY A 47 -18.89 23.30 2.75
CA GLY A 47 -18.01 23.54 1.61
C GLY A 47 -17.26 22.27 1.21
N ALA A 48 -16.70 22.27 0.01
CA ALA A 48 -15.84 21.19 -0.46
C ALA A 48 -14.76 21.69 -1.40
N VAL A 49 -13.67 20.91 -1.52
CA VAL A 49 -12.61 21.11 -2.51
C VAL A 49 -12.43 19.81 -3.29
N LYS A 50 -12.56 19.91 -4.61
CA LYS A 50 -12.30 18.81 -5.53
C LYS A 50 -10.84 18.83 -5.96
N VAL A 51 -10.16 17.69 -5.88
CA VAL A 51 -8.79 17.49 -6.35
C VAL A 51 -8.71 16.20 -7.19
N PRO A 52 -7.74 16.07 -8.09
CA PRO A 52 -7.45 14.80 -8.73
C PRO A 52 -6.83 13.86 -7.68
N ASP A 53 -7.56 12.86 -7.28
CA ASP A 53 -7.13 11.82 -6.35
C ASP A 53 -7.66 10.47 -6.85
N GLY A 54 -7.22 9.39 -6.23
CA GLY A 54 -7.61 8.05 -6.63
C GLY A 54 -7.33 7.03 -5.55
N THR A 55 -7.78 5.82 -5.81
CA THR A 55 -7.55 4.65 -4.98
C THR A 55 -6.60 3.69 -5.66
N VAL A 56 -5.83 2.96 -4.87
CA VAL A 56 -5.00 1.87 -5.34
C VAL A 56 -5.23 0.66 -4.44
N ASP A 57 -5.35 -0.50 -5.05
CA ASP A 57 -5.31 -1.77 -4.34
C ASP A 57 -3.85 -2.16 -4.11
N PRO A 58 -3.35 -2.17 -2.85
CA PRO A 58 -1.96 -2.45 -2.56
C PRO A 58 -1.56 -3.90 -2.86
N PHE A 59 -2.49 -4.84 -2.76
CA PHE A 59 -2.23 -6.25 -3.09
C PHE A 59 -1.98 -6.41 -4.59
N ARG A 60 -2.84 -5.82 -5.42
CA ARG A 60 -2.66 -5.82 -6.89
C ARG A 60 -1.39 -5.11 -7.30
N LEU A 61 -1.10 -3.96 -6.71
CA LEU A 61 0.11 -3.21 -7.02
C LEU A 61 1.36 -4.04 -6.68
N THR A 62 1.37 -4.71 -5.52
CA THR A 62 2.45 -5.60 -5.11
C THR A 62 2.58 -6.78 -6.06
N ALA A 63 1.47 -7.47 -6.37
CA ALA A 63 1.47 -8.61 -7.28
C ALA A 63 1.96 -8.23 -8.69
N ALA A 64 1.55 -7.08 -9.23
CA ALA A 64 2.01 -6.59 -10.53
C ALA A 64 3.52 -6.32 -10.55
N ASN A 65 4.08 -5.71 -9.49
CA ASN A 65 5.52 -5.51 -9.37
C ASN A 65 6.28 -6.84 -9.25
N MET A 66 5.75 -7.81 -8.49
CA MET A 66 6.36 -9.14 -8.36
C MET A 66 6.34 -9.91 -9.70
N LEU A 67 5.24 -9.84 -10.44
CA LEU A 67 5.13 -10.44 -11.77
C LEU A 67 6.13 -9.82 -12.75
N ASP A 68 6.22 -8.49 -12.78
CA ASP A 68 7.18 -7.78 -13.61
C ASP A 68 8.63 -8.19 -13.28
N ALA A 69 8.98 -8.20 -12.00
CA ALA A 69 10.30 -8.63 -11.56
C ALA A 69 10.60 -10.09 -11.98
N LYS A 70 9.63 -11.01 -11.84
CA LYS A 70 9.76 -12.42 -12.23
C LYS A 70 9.94 -12.56 -13.75
N GLU A 71 9.21 -11.80 -14.56
CA GLU A 71 9.35 -11.78 -16.02
C GLU A 71 10.73 -11.27 -16.47
N HIS A 72 11.38 -10.42 -15.63
CA HIS A 72 12.75 -9.94 -15.83
C HIS A 72 13.82 -10.80 -15.14
N GLY A 73 13.47 -11.99 -14.67
CA GLY A 73 14.41 -13.00 -14.14
C GLY A 73 14.67 -12.92 -12.65
N ALA A 74 13.92 -12.12 -11.88
CA ALA A 74 14.03 -12.14 -10.44
C ALA A 74 13.44 -13.43 -9.84
N VAL A 75 14.06 -13.93 -8.78
CA VAL A 75 13.54 -15.05 -7.98
C VAL A 75 12.77 -14.49 -6.79
N ILE A 76 11.49 -14.85 -6.70
CA ILE A 76 10.62 -14.45 -5.60
C ILE A 76 10.50 -15.62 -4.62
N LEU A 77 10.92 -15.42 -3.38
CA LEU A 77 10.87 -16.42 -2.31
C LEU A 77 9.81 -16.00 -1.27
N THR A 78 8.56 -16.41 -1.49
CA THR A 78 7.49 -16.27 -0.48
C THR A 78 7.70 -17.27 0.65
N ALA A 79 7.11 -17.00 1.83
CA ALA A 79 7.28 -17.81 3.03
C ALA A 79 8.74 -18.03 3.48
N HIS A 80 9.64 -17.10 3.11
CA HIS A 80 11.04 -17.13 3.54
C HIS A 80 11.35 -15.94 4.45
N GLU A 81 11.87 -16.24 5.63
CA GLU A 81 12.31 -15.27 6.61
C GLU A 81 13.84 -15.10 6.54
N VAL A 82 14.31 -13.85 6.52
CA VAL A 82 15.73 -13.56 6.72
C VAL A 82 16.06 -13.72 8.21
N THR A 83 16.94 -14.66 8.52
CA THR A 83 17.34 -15.01 9.90
C THR A 83 18.75 -14.57 10.24
N GLY A 84 19.46 -13.90 9.33
CA GLY A 84 20.79 -13.37 9.56
C GLY A 84 21.44 -12.81 8.30
N LEU A 85 22.46 -12.00 8.49
CA LEU A 85 23.35 -11.53 7.43
C LEU A 85 24.60 -12.40 7.35
N ILE A 86 25.12 -12.58 6.13
CA ILE A 86 26.42 -13.23 5.87
C ILE A 86 27.44 -12.12 5.68
N ARG A 87 28.55 -12.19 6.44
CA ARG A 87 29.59 -11.15 6.42
C ARG A 87 30.96 -11.75 6.16
N GLU A 88 31.77 -11.00 5.42
CA GLU A 88 33.22 -11.23 5.27
C GLU A 88 33.93 -9.94 5.69
N GLY A 89 34.46 -9.92 6.92
CA GLY A 89 35.03 -8.71 7.51
C GLY A 89 33.99 -7.59 7.65
N ALA A 90 34.26 -6.44 7.02
CA ALA A 90 33.38 -5.27 7.00
C ALA A 90 32.45 -5.23 5.78
N THR A 91 32.15 -6.36 5.16
CA THR A 91 31.28 -6.45 3.98
C THR A 91 30.16 -7.46 4.20
N VAL A 92 28.92 -7.08 3.92
CA VAL A 92 27.79 -8.00 3.82
C VAL A 92 27.80 -8.62 2.42
N CYS A 93 27.83 -9.95 2.34
CA CYS A 93 27.92 -10.71 1.09
C CYS A 93 26.74 -11.69 0.91
N GLY A 94 25.67 -11.53 1.70
CA GLY A 94 24.48 -12.36 1.55
C GLY A 94 23.60 -12.39 2.80
N VAL A 95 22.61 -13.28 2.76
CA VAL A 95 21.65 -13.50 3.86
C VAL A 95 21.47 -14.99 4.12
N ARG A 96 21.12 -15.35 5.36
CA ARG A 96 20.53 -16.64 5.71
C ARG A 96 19.02 -16.51 5.71
N VAL A 97 18.34 -17.45 5.05
CA VAL A 97 16.89 -17.47 4.97
C VAL A 97 16.36 -18.82 5.46
N ARG A 98 15.22 -18.78 6.14
CA ARG A 98 14.47 -19.95 6.58
C ARG A 98 13.16 -20.05 5.80
N ASN A 99 12.91 -21.18 5.19
CA ASN A 99 11.64 -21.49 4.57
C ASN A 99 10.64 -21.97 5.64
N HIS A 100 9.55 -21.23 5.85
CA HIS A 100 8.53 -21.57 6.85
C HIS A 100 7.67 -22.77 6.46
N LEU A 101 7.63 -23.16 5.17
CA LEU A 101 6.85 -24.31 4.71
C LEU A 101 7.61 -25.62 4.93
N THR A 102 8.95 -25.61 4.73
CA THR A 102 9.78 -26.82 4.86
C THR A 102 10.60 -26.86 6.15
N GLY A 103 10.81 -25.71 6.79
CA GLY A 103 11.71 -25.54 7.92
C GLY A 103 13.20 -25.46 7.56
N GLU A 104 13.53 -25.60 6.28
CA GLU A 104 14.93 -25.58 5.80
C GLU A 104 15.54 -24.19 5.87
N THR A 105 16.83 -24.14 6.16
CA THR A 105 17.63 -22.91 6.12
C THR A 105 18.65 -22.99 5.02
N GLN A 106 18.80 -21.90 4.25
CA GLN A 106 19.77 -21.78 3.19
C GLN A 106 20.52 -20.45 3.25
N ALA A 107 21.71 -20.41 2.65
CA ALA A 107 22.51 -19.20 2.45
C ALA A 107 22.32 -18.70 1.02
N LEU A 108 22.01 -17.42 0.88
CA LEU A 108 21.92 -16.73 -0.40
C LEU A 108 23.03 -15.68 -0.47
N HIS A 109 23.92 -15.81 -1.44
CA HIS A 109 25.04 -14.88 -1.62
C HIS A 109 24.72 -13.83 -2.68
N ALA A 110 25.10 -12.60 -2.41
CA ALA A 110 24.96 -11.46 -3.31
C ALA A 110 26.00 -10.39 -2.96
N PRO A 111 26.49 -9.63 -3.96
CA PRO A 111 27.46 -8.55 -3.70
C PRO A 111 26.85 -7.36 -2.96
N VAL A 112 25.51 -7.20 -3.01
CA VAL A 112 24.77 -6.16 -2.27
C VAL A 112 23.47 -6.74 -1.75
N VAL A 113 23.15 -6.44 -0.50
CA VAL A 113 21.88 -6.76 0.16
C VAL A 113 21.10 -5.47 0.41
N VAL A 114 19.86 -5.40 -0.04
CA VAL A 114 18.96 -4.27 0.23
C VAL A 114 17.94 -4.70 1.28
N ASN A 115 17.95 -4.03 2.42
CA ASN A 115 16.95 -4.16 3.46
C ASN A 115 15.78 -3.23 3.15
N ALA A 116 14.70 -3.79 2.64
CA ALA A 116 13.43 -3.11 2.38
C ALA A 116 12.30 -3.68 3.25
N ALA A 117 12.64 -4.17 4.44
CA ALA A 117 11.74 -4.90 5.35
C ALA A 117 10.72 -3.99 6.09
N GLY A 118 10.55 -2.73 5.67
CA GLY A 118 9.55 -1.83 6.26
C GLY A 118 9.76 -1.65 7.75
N ILE A 119 8.73 -1.94 8.55
CA ILE A 119 8.80 -1.81 10.01
C ILE A 119 9.78 -2.79 10.66
N TRP A 120 10.03 -3.94 10.04
CA TRP A 120 11.02 -4.93 10.51
C TRP A 120 12.46 -4.62 10.08
N GLY A 121 12.69 -3.50 9.37
CA GLY A 121 14.01 -3.11 8.90
C GLY A 121 15.06 -2.96 10.01
N GLN A 122 14.66 -2.58 11.21
CA GLN A 122 15.52 -2.55 12.40
C GLN A 122 16.01 -3.96 12.79
N HIS A 123 15.13 -4.98 12.80
CA HIS A 123 15.51 -6.37 13.10
C HIS A 123 16.56 -6.90 12.11
N ILE A 124 16.42 -6.55 10.81
CA ILE A 124 17.42 -6.95 9.81
C ILE A 124 18.76 -6.23 10.06
N ALA A 125 18.72 -4.96 10.43
CA ALA A 125 19.93 -4.20 10.72
C ALA A 125 20.65 -4.71 11.99
N GLU A 126 19.91 -5.19 12.99
CA GLU A 126 20.46 -5.77 14.22
C GLU A 126 21.30 -7.03 13.98
N TYR A 127 21.06 -7.77 12.90
CA TYR A 127 21.94 -8.89 12.51
C TYR A 127 23.37 -8.44 12.13
N ALA A 128 23.58 -7.15 11.95
CA ALA A 128 24.89 -6.55 11.70
C ALA A 128 25.32 -5.61 12.85
N ASP A 129 24.68 -5.67 14.00
CA ASP A 129 24.89 -4.80 15.17
C ASP A 129 24.60 -3.30 14.85
N LEU A 130 23.79 -3.03 13.83
CA LEU A 130 23.41 -1.69 13.42
C LEU A 130 22.09 -1.26 14.03
N ARG A 131 21.95 0.06 14.22
CA ARG A 131 20.72 0.65 14.76
C ARG A 131 20.08 1.62 13.79
N ILE A 132 18.77 1.39 13.52
CA ILE A 132 17.89 2.30 12.77
C ILE A 132 16.83 2.80 13.76
N ARG A 133 16.72 4.12 13.96
CA ARG A 133 15.76 4.68 14.92
C ARG A 133 14.38 4.75 14.31
N MET A 134 13.58 3.70 14.50
CA MET A 134 12.19 3.64 14.07
C MET A 134 11.23 4.10 15.17
N PHE A 135 10.12 4.71 14.74
CA PHE A 135 9.03 5.20 15.56
C PHE A 135 7.72 4.59 15.08
N PRO A 136 7.40 3.36 15.48
CA PRO A 136 6.23 2.66 15.01
C PRO A 136 4.94 3.44 15.27
N ALA A 137 4.10 3.57 14.26
CA ALA A 137 2.77 4.17 14.40
C ALA A 137 1.71 3.24 13.81
N LYS A 138 0.95 2.61 14.67
CA LYS A 138 -0.17 1.74 14.30
C LYS A 138 -1.31 2.57 13.71
N GLY A 139 -1.94 2.05 12.66
CA GLY A 139 -3.14 2.60 12.06
C GLY A 139 -4.14 1.50 11.75
N SER A 140 -5.38 1.69 12.18
CA SER A 140 -6.48 0.74 12.01
C SER A 140 -7.46 1.22 10.96
N LEU A 141 -8.10 0.27 10.25
CA LEU A 141 -9.10 0.50 9.22
C LEU A 141 -10.28 -0.44 9.42
N LEU A 142 -11.46 0.00 8.97
CA LEU A 142 -12.65 -0.84 8.87
C LEU A 142 -13.04 -1.01 7.42
N ILE A 143 -13.43 -2.23 7.06
CA ILE A 143 -14.02 -2.58 5.76
C ILE A 143 -15.52 -2.73 5.95
N MET A 144 -16.29 -1.97 5.19
CA MET A 144 -17.75 -1.99 5.19
C MET A 144 -18.25 -3.08 4.23
N ASP A 145 -19.47 -3.59 4.44
CA ASP A 145 -20.02 -4.75 3.73
C ASP A 145 -20.46 -4.46 2.27
N HIS A 146 -20.46 -3.18 1.87
CA HIS A 146 -20.71 -2.79 0.49
C HIS A 146 -20.09 -1.43 0.18
N ARG A 147 -20.03 -1.10 -1.09
CA ARG A 147 -19.53 0.18 -1.57
C ARG A 147 -20.57 1.27 -1.34
N ILE A 148 -20.30 2.18 -0.42
CA ILE A 148 -21.20 3.26 0.00
C ILE A 148 -20.86 4.61 -0.64
N ASN A 149 -19.66 4.79 -1.17
CA ASN A 149 -19.21 6.03 -1.83
C ASN A 149 -18.56 5.71 -3.18
N GLN A 150 -18.60 6.70 -4.09
CA GLN A 150 -18.02 6.59 -5.43
C GLN A 150 -16.66 7.29 -5.53
N HIS A 151 -16.44 8.32 -4.73
CA HIS A 151 -15.23 9.13 -4.68
C HIS A 151 -14.56 8.99 -3.32
N VAL A 152 -13.26 9.26 -3.26
CA VAL A 152 -12.56 9.40 -1.97
C VAL A 152 -13.10 10.64 -1.26
N ILE A 153 -13.55 10.48 -0.02
CA ILE A 153 -14.04 11.58 0.83
C ILE A 153 -13.04 11.80 1.94
N ASN A 154 -12.47 13.00 1.98
CA ASN A 154 -11.55 13.44 3.04
C ASN A 154 -12.14 14.64 3.79
N ARG A 155 -11.72 14.86 5.05
CA ARG A 155 -11.96 16.11 5.78
C ARG A 155 -11.00 17.19 5.31
N CYS A 156 -11.52 18.38 5.04
CA CYS A 156 -10.72 19.57 4.71
C CYS A 156 -10.31 20.29 6.00
N ARG A 157 -9.40 19.70 6.76
CA ARG A 157 -8.86 20.19 8.03
C ARG A 157 -7.44 19.70 8.25
N LYS A 158 -6.79 20.12 9.32
CA LYS A 158 -5.52 19.49 9.72
C LYS A 158 -5.76 18.00 9.93
N PRO A 159 -4.86 17.12 9.41
CA PRO A 159 -5.03 15.68 9.49
C PRO A 159 -5.31 15.17 10.90
N SER A 160 -6.31 14.32 11.03
CA SER A 160 -6.74 13.67 12.27
C SER A 160 -7.08 12.20 12.01
N ASP A 161 -7.54 11.49 13.04
CA ASP A 161 -7.97 10.11 12.91
C ASP A 161 -9.27 9.99 12.09
N ALA A 162 -9.39 8.91 11.32
CA ALA A 162 -10.58 8.55 10.54
C ALA A 162 -11.03 9.63 9.52
N ASP A 163 -10.09 10.36 8.94
CA ASP A 163 -10.40 11.48 8.03
C ASP A 163 -10.67 11.03 6.58
N ILE A 164 -10.56 9.74 6.25
CA ILE A 164 -10.61 9.27 4.86
C ILE A 164 -11.59 8.10 4.72
N LEU A 165 -12.59 8.27 3.85
CA LEU A 165 -13.48 7.21 3.39
C LEU A 165 -13.17 6.89 1.93
N VAL A 166 -12.77 5.65 1.67
CA VAL A 166 -12.21 5.20 0.38
C VAL A 166 -13.14 4.19 -0.28
N PRO A 167 -13.53 4.36 -1.55
CA PRO A 167 -14.24 3.33 -2.30
C PRO A 167 -13.27 2.24 -2.78
N GLY A 168 -13.59 0.98 -2.52
CA GLY A 168 -12.97 -0.18 -3.14
C GLY A 168 -13.75 -0.66 -4.36
N ASP A 169 -13.52 -1.91 -4.79
CA ASP A 169 -14.29 -2.53 -5.88
C ASP A 169 -15.75 -2.76 -5.43
N THR A 170 -15.96 -3.60 -4.44
CA THR A 170 -17.27 -3.99 -3.93
C THR A 170 -17.58 -3.43 -2.53
N ILE A 171 -16.61 -2.81 -1.89
CA ILE A 171 -16.63 -2.38 -0.49
C ILE A 171 -16.25 -0.92 -0.33
N SER A 172 -16.43 -0.37 0.86
CA SER A 172 -15.80 0.91 1.26
C SER A 172 -14.95 0.69 2.50
N LEU A 173 -13.91 1.52 2.65
CA LEU A 173 -12.98 1.49 3.78
C LEU A 173 -12.98 2.84 4.49
N ILE A 174 -13.02 2.84 5.82
CA ILE A 174 -12.76 4.03 6.63
C ILE A 174 -11.44 3.88 7.39
N GLY A 175 -10.63 4.90 7.39
CA GLY A 175 -9.33 4.93 8.07
C GLY A 175 -8.73 6.33 8.16
N THR A 176 -7.67 6.46 8.90
CA THR A 176 -7.01 5.52 9.79
C THR A 176 -6.85 6.14 11.17
N THR A 177 -6.73 5.29 12.20
CA THR A 177 -6.19 5.77 13.49
C THR A 177 -4.68 6.03 13.40
N SER A 178 -4.09 6.67 14.39
CA SER A 178 -2.64 6.86 14.49
C SER A 178 -2.20 6.78 15.95
N LEU A 179 -1.77 5.59 16.37
CA LEU A 179 -1.30 5.32 17.73
C LEU A 179 0.20 5.03 17.71
N ARG A 180 0.96 5.71 18.55
CA ARG A 180 2.36 5.36 18.81
C ARG A 180 2.38 4.06 19.62
N ILE A 181 3.19 3.09 19.19
CA ILE A 181 3.41 1.82 19.90
C ILE A 181 4.90 1.59 20.10
N ASP A 182 5.24 0.72 21.05
CA ASP A 182 6.61 0.28 21.22
C ASP A 182 7.05 -0.64 20.08
N TYR A 183 8.36 -0.62 19.77
CA TYR A 183 8.91 -1.46 18.71
C TYR A 183 8.73 -2.96 19.00
N ASN A 184 8.69 -3.36 20.26
CA ASN A 184 8.46 -4.76 20.68
C ASN A 184 6.99 -5.21 20.47
N GLU A 185 6.08 -4.31 20.12
CA GLU A 185 4.65 -4.56 19.93
C GLU A 185 4.24 -4.57 18.45
N ILE A 186 5.20 -4.43 17.53
CA ILE A 186 4.88 -4.29 16.08
C ILE A 186 4.17 -5.51 15.49
N ASP A 187 4.35 -6.69 16.09
CA ASP A 187 3.73 -7.94 15.65
C ASP A 187 2.37 -8.21 16.35
N ASP A 188 2.08 -7.53 17.47
CA ASP A 188 0.77 -7.57 18.15
C ASP A 188 -0.03 -6.30 17.88
N ASN A 189 -0.47 -6.13 16.65
CA ASN A 189 -1.15 -4.94 16.16
C ASN A 189 -2.67 -5.10 16.05
N ARG A 190 -3.30 -5.82 16.96
CA ARG A 190 -4.77 -6.03 16.96
C ARG A 190 -5.53 -4.71 17.05
N VAL A 191 -6.63 -4.62 16.32
CA VAL A 191 -7.55 -3.47 16.38
C VAL A 191 -8.30 -3.51 17.71
N THR A 192 -8.33 -2.39 18.42
CA THR A 192 -9.06 -2.26 19.70
C THR A 192 -10.48 -1.76 19.49
N ALA A 193 -11.35 -1.95 20.48
CA ALA A 193 -12.71 -1.44 20.46
C ALA A 193 -12.75 0.10 20.36
N GLU A 194 -11.84 0.78 21.07
CA GLU A 194 -11.72 2.24 21.04
C GLU A 194 -11.36 2.76 19.65
N GLU A 195 -10.49 2.05 18.91
CA GLU A 195 -10.15 2.40 17.53
C GLU A 195 -11.37 2.24 16.61
N VAL A 196 -12.14 1.16 16.78
CA VAL A 196 -13.38 0.94 16.03
C VAL A 196 -14.37 2.07 16.29
N ASP A 197 -14.58 2.46 17.57
CA ASP A 197 -15.50 3.54 17.95
C ASP A 197 -15.08 4.89 17.36
N ILE A 198 -13.77 5.18 17.32
CA ILE A 198 -13.25 6.40 16.68
C ILE A 198 -13.56 6.38 15.18
N LEU A 199 -13.25 5.27 14.50
CA LEU A 199 -13.44 5.11 13.06
C LEU A 199 -14.91 5.24 12.66
N LEU A 200 -15.83 4.64 13.42
CA LEU A 200 -17.26 4.74 13.16
C LEU A 200 -17.78 6.17 13.39
N ARG A 201 -17.44 6.77 14.54
CA ARG A 201 -17.90 8.11 14.89
C ARG A 201 -17.44 9.17 13.88
N GLU A 202 -16.17 9.15 13.46
CA GLU A 202 -15.66 10.10 12.48
C GLU A 202 -16.11 9.75 11.06
N GLY A 203 -16.25 8.47 10.74
CA GLY A 203 -16.76 8.01 9.45
C GLY A 203 -18.24 8.41 9.22
N GLU A 204 -19.10 8.36 10.25
CA GLU A 204 -20.47 8.88 10.19
C GLU A 204 -20.52 10.37 9.83
N LYS A 205 -19.51 11.13 10.25
CA LYS A 205 -19.40 12.55 9.89
C LYS A 205 -19.07 12.74 8.41
N LEU A 206 -18.32 11.82 7.79
CA LEU A 206 -18.06 11.85 6.36
C LEU A 206 -19.28 11.41 5.55
N ALA A 207 -19.89 10.29 5.93
CA ALA A 207 -21.02 9.66 5.27
C ALA A 207 -21.99 9.06 6.32
N PRO A 208 -23.14 9.70 6.64
CA PRO A 208 -24.03 9.24 7.69
C PRO A 208 -24.61 7.84 7.51
N VAL A 209 -24.60 7.30 6.29
CA VAL A 209 -25.03 5.92 6.00
C VAL A 209 -24.17 4.90 6.73
N MET A 210 -22.93 5.23 7.09
CA MET A 210 -22.02 4.36 7.84
C MET A 210 -22.60 3.88 9.18
N ALA A 211 -23.42 4.70 9.86
CA ALA A 211 -24.11 4.32 11.10
C ALA A 211 -24.96 3.04 10.98
N LYS A 212 -25.37 2.70 9.76
CA LYS A 212 -26.26 1.56 9.46
C LYS A 212 -25.59 0.48 8.64
N THR A 213 -24.32 0.69 8.27
CA THR A 213 -23.56 -0.22 7.42
C THR A 213 -22.83 -1.24 8.30
N ARG A 214 -22.90 -2.51 7.93
CA ARG A 214 -22.21 -3.58 8.65
C ARG A 214 -20.71 -3.54 8.39
N ILE A 215 -19.92 -3.81 9.42
CA ILE A 215 -18.49 -4.02 9.32
C ILE A 215 -18.22 -5.48 8.94
N LEU A 216 -17.50 -5.70 7.85
CA LEU A 216 -17.02 -7.03 7.45
C LEU A 216 -15.74 -7.40 8.16
N ARG A 217 -14.81 -6.46 8.25
CA ARG A 217 -13.46 -6.70 8.74
C ARG A 217 -12.87 -5.44 9.36
N ALA A 218 -12.05 -5.64 10.39
CA ALA A 218 -11.14 -4.63 10.91
C ALA A 218 -9.71 -5.17 10.77
N TYR A 219 -8.77 -4.33 10.36
CA TYR A 219 -7.35 -4.66 10.33
C TYR A 219 -6.49 -3.44 10.64
N SER A 220 -5.24 -3.69 10.99
CA SER A 220 -4.28 -2.64 11.26
C SER A 220 -2.93 -2.96 10.64
N GLY A 221 -2.12 -1.92 10.51
CA GLY A 221 -0.74 -2.02 10.09
C GLY A 221 0.12 -1.02 10.85
N VAL A 222 1.43 -1.23 10.85
CA VAL A 222 2.38 -0.36 11.53
C VAL A 222 3.23 0.40 10.53
N ARG A 223 3.18 1.72 10.61
CA ARG A 223 3.97 2.61 9.74
C ARG A 223 5.43 2.66 10.21
N PRO A 224 6.42 2.45 9.32
CA PRO A 224 7.83 2.56 9.62
C PRO A 224 8.27 4.02 9.59
N LEU A 225 7.87 4.81 10.58
CA LEU A 225 8.33 6.20 10.69
C LEU A 225 9.78 6.20 11.19
N VAL A 226 10.64 6.99 10.55
CA VAL A 226 12.06 7.07 10.89
C VAL A 226 12.42 8.52 11.20
N ALA A 227 13.13 8.75 12.32
CA ALA A 227 13.75 10.05 12.57
C ALA A 227 14.98 10.20 11.69
N SER A 228 15.27 11.44 11.25
CA SER A 228 16.61 11.75 10.75
C SER A 228 17.64 11.54 11.88
N ASP A 229 18.86 11.17 11.51
CA ASP A 229 19.95 11.01 12.50
C ASP A 229 20.22 12.30 13.28
N ASP A 230 19.82 13.45 12.72
CA ASP A 230 19.95 14.79 13.31
C ASP A 230 18.86 15.14 14.33
N ASP A 231 17.80 14.33 14.50
CA ASP A 231 16.75 14.56 15.50
C ASP A 231 16.78 13.51 16.62
N PRO A 232 17.57 13.72 17.69
CA PRO A 232 17.65 12.80 18.82
C PRO A 232 16.33 12.66 19.58
N SER A 233 15.43 13.66 19.47
CA SER A 233 14.16 13.68 20.21
C SER A 233 13.05 12.90 19.54
N GLY A 234 13.16 12.61 18.23
CA GLY A 234 12.10 11.99 17.42
C GLY A 234 10.81 12.84 17.33
N ARG A 235 10.89 14.15 17.67
CA ARG A 235 9.71 15.04 17.63
C ARG A 235 9.30 15.39 16.22
N ASN A 236 10.27 15.44 15.28
CA ASN A 236 10.05 15.74 13.87
C ASN A 236 10.17 14.48 13.01
N VAL A 237 9.44 13.43 13.38
CA VAL A 237 9.45 12.15 12.64
C VAL A 237 8.92 12.38 11.23
N SER A 238 9.81 12.32 10.25
CA SER A 238 9.46 12.49 8.85
C SER A 238 8.74 11.26 8.29
N ARG A 239 7.78 11.50 7.39
CA ARG A 239 7.26 10.49 6.46
C ARG A 239 8.02 10.51 5.12
N GLY A 240 9.20 11.12 5.09
CA GLY A 240 10.09 11.15 3.94
C GLY A 240 10.71 9.78 3.65
N ILE A 241 11.30 9.66 2.47
CA ILE A 241 12.10 8.50 2.08
C ILE A 241 13.44 8.58 2.81
N VAL A 242 13.85 7.46 3.42
CA VAL A 242 15.15 7.33 4.09
C VAL A 242 15.91 6.20 3.40
N LEU A 243 17.04 6.55 2.78
CA LEU A 243 18.02 5.63 2.19
C LEU A 243 19.30 5.69 2.99
N LEU A 244 19.74 4.57 3.53
CA LEU A 244 20.98 4.44 4.31
C LEU A 244 21.95 3.53 3.56
N ASP A 245 23.05 4.09 3.06
CA ASP A 245 24.20 3.29 2.64
C ASP A 245 25.09 3.06 3.87
N HIS A 246 25.12 1.83 4.34
CA HIS A 246 25.83 1.47 5.57
C HIS A 246 27.35 1.49 5.41
N ALA A 247 27.88 1.51 4.17
CA ALA A 247 29.29 1.74 3.94
C ALA A 247 29.70 3.15 4.39
N GLU A 248 28.91 4.16 4.01
CA GLU A 248 29.17 5.57 4.34
C GLU A 248 28.83 5.88 5.80
N ARG A 249 27.72 5.33 6.28
CA ARG A 249 27.19 5.63 7.62
C ARG A 249 27.88 4.87 8.74
N ASP A 250 28.16 3.57 8.53
CA ASP A 250 28.53 2.62 9.59
C ASP A 250 29.85 1.87 9.30
N GLY A 251 30.47 2.11 8.13
CA GLY A 251 31.66 1.39 7.70
C GLY A 251 31.41 -0.09 7.29
N LEU A 252 30.15 -0.45 6.98
CA LEU A 252 29.77 -1.81 6.58
C LEU A 252 29.32 -1.82 5.12
N ASP A 253 30.18 -2.26 4.21
CA ASP A 253 29.87 -2.31 2.78
C ASP A 253 28.91 -3.45 2.41
N GLY A 254 28.34 -3.38 1.20
CA GLY A 254 27.41 -4.40 0.67
C GLY A 254 26.01 -4.40 1.33
N PHE A 255 25.69 -3.43 2.19
CA PHE A 255 24.41 -3.34 2.85
C PHE A 255 23.77 -1.96 2.72
N ILE A 256 22.51 -1.93 2.27
CA ILE A 256 21.72 -0.70 2.06
C ILE A 256 20.37 -0.89 2.72
N THR A 257 19.87 0.10 3.43
CA THR A 257 18.48 0.10 3.95
C THR A 257 17.65 1.20 3.30
N ILE A 258 16.46 0.86 2.80
CA ILE A 258 15.43 1.80 2.33
C ILE A 258 14.18 1.66 3.21
N THR A 259 13.68 2.76 3.74
CA THR A 259 12.52 2.76 4.64
C THR A 259 11.81 4.11 4.64
N GLY A 260 10.75 4.27 5.46
CA GLY A 260 9.94 5.48 5.46
C GLY A 260 9.02 5.57 4.24
N GLY A 261 8.82 6.78 3.73
CA GLY A 261 7.98 7.03 2.56
C GLY A 261 6.50 6.74 2.79
N LYS A 262 5.77 6.67 1.68
CA LYS A 262 4.34 6.32 1.61
C LYS A 262 4.14 5.39 0.42
N LEU A 263 2.99 4.71 0.36
CA LEU A 263 2.68 3.82 -0.77
C LEU A 263 2.85 4.52 -2.14
N MET A 264 2.42 5.78 -2.28
CA MET A 264 2.57 6.54 -3.53
C MET A 264 4.02 6.84 -3.92
N THR A 265 4.99 6.71 -3.01
CA THR A 265 6.42 6.94 -3.28
C THR A 265 7.20 5.64 -3.49
N TYR A 266 6.54 4.47 -3.54
CA TYR A 266 7.20 3.17 -3.61
C TYR A 266 8.16 3.04 -4.80
N ARG A 267 7.75 3.52 -5.99
CA ARG A 267 8.56 3.48 -7.20
C ARG A 267 9.83 4.32 -7.04
N LEU A 268 9.69 5.55 -6.54
CA LEU A 268 10.83 6.44 -6.30
C LEU A 268 11.78 5.86 -5.24
N MET A 269 11.24 5.21 -4.20
CA MET A 269 12.05 4.50 -3.20
C MET A 269 12.85 3.37 -3.85
N ALA A 270 12.21 2.58 -4.70
CA ALA A 270 12.87 1.51 -5.45
C ALA A 270 13.95 2.06 -6.39
N GLU A 271 13.69 3.15 -7.09
CA GLU A 271 14.66 3.86 -7.93
C GLU A 271 15.91 4.25 -7.13
N TRP A 272 15.74 4.96 -6.01
CA TRP A 272 16.87 5.39 -5.18
C TRP A 272 17.69 4.22 -4.65
N ALA A 273 17.03 3.17 -4.16
CA ALA A 273 17.71 1.97 -3.68
C ALA A 273 18.47 1.26 -4.82
N THR A 274 17.84 1.13 -6.00
CA THR A 274 18.44 0.48 -7.17
C THR A 274 19.62 1.30 -7.71
N ASP A 275 19.50 2.63 -7.77
CA ASP A 275 20.60 3.51 -8.18
C ASP A 275 21.81 3.40 -7.24
N ALA A 276 21.57 3.25 -5.92
CA ALA A 276 22.65 2.99 -4.96
C ALA A 276 23.32 1.63 -5.22
N VAL A 277 22.53 0.58 -5.48
CA VAL A 277 23.06 -0.74 -5.87
C VAL A 277 23.84 -0.65 -7.18
N CYS A 278 23.29 0.00 -8.20
CA CYS A 278 23.92 0.17 -9.50
C CYS A 278 25.28 0.88 -9.40
N ARG A 279 25.38 1.92 -8.58
CA ARG A 279 26.67 2.60 -8.32
C ARG A 279 27.71 1.63 -7.74
N LYS A 280 27.33 0.80 -6.75
CA LYS A 280 28.23 -0.20 -6.15
C LYS A 280 28.67 -1.26 -7.15
N LEU A 281 27.82 -1.63 -8.09
CA LEU A 281 28.08 -2.63 -9.12
C LEU A 281 28.68 -2.07 -10.42
N GLY A 282 28.92 -0.74 -10.49
CA GLY A 282 29.43 -0.09 -11.69
C GLY A 282 28.45 -0.06 -12.88
N ASN A 283 27.15 -0.18 -12.62
CA ASN A 283 26.11 -0.08 -13.64
C ASN A 283 25.64 1.39 -13.76
N THR A 284 25.67 1.94 -14.96
CA THR A 284 25.32 3.34 -15.25
C THR A 284 24.02 3.51 -16.02
N ARG A 285 23.24 2.44 -16.25
CA ARG A 285 21.95 2.54 -16.94
C ARG A 285 20.96 3.33 -16.10
N PRO A 286 20.25 4.32 -16.69
CA PRO A 286 19.23 5.07 -15.97
C PRO A 286 18.01 4.22 -15.66
N CYS A 287 17.28 4.60 -14.61
CA CYS A 287 15.97 4.02 -14.31
C CYS A 287 14.95 4.42 -15.38
N THR A 288 14.12 3.48 -15.80
CA THR A 288 13.04 3.68 -16.80
C THR A 288 11.65 3.37 -16.24
N THR A 289 11.54 2.99 -14.97
CA THR A 289 10.29 2.50 -14.38
C THR A 289 9.18 3.57 -14.27
N ALA A 290 9.52 4.85 -14.44
CA ALA A 290 8.52 5.93 -14.46
C ALA A 290 7.64 5.87 -15.72
N ASP A 291 8.20 5.36 -16.83
CA ASP A 291 7.56 5.38 -18.15
C ASP A 291 7.06 4.02 -18.61
N LEU A 292 7.27 2.98 -17.78
CA LEU A 292 6.87 1.61 -18.09
C LEU A 292 5.58 1.22 -17.37
N ALA A 293 4.63 0.69 -18.12
CA ALA A 293 3.40 0.15 -17.57
C ALA A 293 3.66 -1.20 -16.89
N LEU A 294 3.12 -1.39 -15.70
CA LEU A 294 3.17 -2.69 -15.01
C LEU A 294 2.30 -3.74 -15.72
N PRO A 295 2.60 -5.05 -15.53
CA PRO A 295 1.76 -6.14 -16.01
C PRO A 295 0.30 -5.97 -15.59
N GLY A 296 -0.62 -6.14 -16.54
CA GLY A 296 -2.06 -5.93 -16.33
C GLY A 296 -2.55 -4.50 -16.65
N SER A 297 -1.64 -3.57 -17.01
CA SER A 297 -2.00 -2.19 -17.36
C SER A 297 -1.47 -1.74 -18.74
N GLN A 298 -1.13 -2.69 -19.59
CA GLN A 298 -0.58 -2.41 -20.93
C GLN A 298 -1.65 -2.01 -21.95
N GLU A 299 -2.92 -2.34 -21.70
CA GLU A 299 -4.04 -1.87 -22.52
C GLU A 299 -5.16 -1.24 -21.66
N PRO A 300 -5.96 -0.33 -22.24
CA PRO A 300 -7.09 0.28 -21.52
C PRO A 300 -8.10 -0.77 -21.04
N ALA A 301 -8.66 -0.57 -19.83
CA ALA A 301 -9.63 -1.49 -19.23
C ALA A 301 -10.86 -1.74 -20.11
N GLU A 302 -11.33 -0.74 -20.87
CA GLU A 302 -12.46 -0.84 -21.78
C GLU A 302 -12.19 -1.84 -22.93
N VAL A 303 -10.96 -1.96 -23.36
CA VAL A 303 -10.55 -2.94 -24.40
C VAL A 303 -10.59 -4.34 -23.80
N THR A 304 -10.01 -4.53 -22.63
CA THR A 304 -10.02 -5.81 -21.92
C THR A 304 -11.44 -6.25 -21.57
N LEU A 305 -12.31 -5.35 -21.09
CA LEU A 305 -13.71 -5.64 -20.79
C LEU A 305 -14.47 -6.23 -22.00
N ARG A 306 -14.13 -5.80 -23.21
CA ARG A 306 -14.74 -6.35 -24.46
C ARG A 306 -14.24 -7.77 -24.76
N LYS A 307 -12.98 -8.08 -24.44
CA LYS A 307 -12.40 -9.42 -24.66
C LYS A 307 -13.00 -10.47 -23.72
N VAL A 308 -13.46 -10.06 -22.53
CA VAL A 308 -14.01 -10.95 -21.49
C VAL A 308 -15.54 -10.88 -21.37
N ILE A 309 -16.23 -10.54 -22.46
CA ILE A 309 -17.69 -10.38 -22.50
C ILE A 309 -18.47 -11.65 -22.14
N SER A 310 -17.82 -12.82 -22.17
CA SER A 310 -18.40 -14.10 -21.77
C SER A 310 -18.63 -14.23 -20.26
N LEU A 311 -18.02 -13.37 -19.44
CA LEU A 311 -18.30 -13.26 -18.01
C LEU A 311 -19.57 -12.44 -17.76
N PRO A 312 -20.38 -12.80 -16.74
CA PRO A 312 -21.42 -11.91 -16.20
C PRO A 312 -20.84 -10.52 -15.87
N ALA A 313 -21.63 -9.47 -16.11
CA ALA A 313 -21.13 -8.09 -15.97
C ALA A 313 -20.46 -7.76 -14.63
N PRO A 314 -20.99 -8.17 -13.44
CA PRO A 314 -20.32 -7.94 -12.17
C PRO A 314 -18.95 -8.62 -12.09
N LEU A 315 -18.87 -9.92 -12.44
CA LEU A 315 -17.63 -10.70 -12.40
C LEU A 315 -16.59 -10.14 -13.37
N ARG A 316 -17.03 -9.70 -14.56
CA ARG A 316 -16.16 -9.11 -15.57
C ARG A 316 -15.50 -7.82 -15.08
N GLY A 317 -16.28 -6.93 -14.44
CA GLY A 317 -15.77 -5.69 -13.86
C GLY A 317 -14.71 -5.97 -12.82
N SER A 318 -15.02 -6.81 -11.84
CA SER A 318 -14.10 -7.15 -10.74
C SER A 318 -12.85 -7.89 -11.23
N ALA A 319 -12.99 -8.83 -12.18
CA ALA A 319 -11.84 -9.54 -12.74
C ALA A 319 -10.88 -8.59 -13.49
N VAL A 320 -11.41 -7.69 -14.34
CA VAL A 320 -10.61 -6.70 -15.05
C VAL A 320 -10.03 -5.67 -14.08
N TYR A 321 -10.77 -5.29 -13.05
CA TYR A 321 -10.25 -4.42 -11.99
C TYR A 321 -9.03 -5.06 -11.29
N ARG A 322 -9.02 -6.36 -11.01
CA ARG A 322 -7.91 -7.07 -10.34
C ARG A 322 -6.74 -7.41 -11.26
N HIS A 323 -6.99 -7.87 -12.48
CA HIS A 323 -5.97 -8.47 -13.36
C HIS A 323 -5.67 -7.67 -14.63
N GLY A 324 -6.48 -6.63 -14.93
CA GLY A 324 -6.32 -5.82 -16.13
C GLY A 324 -6.33 -6.66 -17.40
N ASP A 325 -5.42 -6.35 -18.34
CA ASP A 325 -5.29 -7.02 -19.64
C ASP A 325 -4.84 -8.50 -19.56
N ARG A 326 -4.47 -9.00 -18.38
CA ARG A 326 -4.18 -10.43 -18.15
C ARG A 326 -5.44 -11.26 -17.93
N THR A 327 -6.59 -10.64 -17.69
CA THR A 327 -7.88 -11.33 -17.46
C THR A 327 -8.24 -12.35 -18.56
N PRO A 328 -8.05 -12.12 -19.88
CA PRO A 328 -8.36 -13.10 -20.89
C PRO A 328 -7.54 -14.38 -20.83
N ALA A 329 -6.33 -14.34 -20.31
CA ALA A 329 -5.40 -15.48 -20.35
C ALA A 329 -5.95 -16.70 -19.59
N TRP A 330 -6.50 -16.51 -18.38
CA TRP A 330 -7.02 -17.60 -17.56
C TRP A 330 -8.52 -17.88 -17.80
N LEU A 331 -9.26 -17.00 -18.47
CA LEU A 331 -10.67 -17.21 -18.80
C LEU A 331 -10.91 -18.21 -19.94
N SER A 332 -9.91 -18.39 -20.82
CA SER A 332 -10.05 -19.22 -22.02
C SER A 332 -10.09 -20.72 -21.74
N GLU A 333 -9.65 -21.15 -20.57
CA GLU A 333 -9.35 -22.56 -20.27
C GLU A 333 -10.56 -23.44 -19.87
N GLY A 334 -11.77 -22.90 -19.81
CA GLY A 334 -12.96 -23.73 -19.66
C GLY A 334 -14.10 -23.17 -18.81
N ARG A 335 -15.19 -23.95 -18.72
CA ARG A 335 -16.41 -23.54 -17.99
C ARG A 335 -16.18 -23.37 -16.49
N LEU A 336 -15.35 -24.23 -15.88
CA LEU A 336 -15.06 -24.19 -14.44
C LEU A 336 -14.35 -22.90 -14.04
N HIS A 337 -13.48 -22.37 -14.90
CA HIS A 337 -12.75 -21.12 -14.62
C HIS A 337 -13.67 -19.90 -14.46
N ARG A 338 -14.90 -19.98 -14.99
CA ARG A 338 -15.91 -18.92 -14.87
C ARG A 338 -16.85 -19.10 -13.67
N SER A 339 -16.66 -20.19 -12.90
CA SER A 339 -17.48 -20.46 -11.73
C SER A 339 -17.11 -19.54 -10.59
N LEU A 340 -18.11 -18.94 -9.96
CA LEU A 340 -17.93 -18.09 -8.79
C LEU A 340 -17.51 -18.92 -7.58
N VAL A 341 -16.43 -18.53 -6.91
CA VAL A 341 -15.90 -19.16 -5.70
C VAL A 341 -16.14 -18.28 -4.48
N CYS A 342 -15.97 -16.96 -4.63
CA CYS A 342 -16.23 -15.98 -3.58
C CYS A 342 -17.28 -14.97 -4.05
N GLU A 343 -18.46 -14.94 -3.41
CA GLU A 343 -19.55 -14.04 -3.77
C GLU A 343 -19.28 -12.60 -3.32
N CYS A 344 -18.66 -12.40 -2.15
CA CYS A 344 -18.42 -11.05 -1.60
C CYS A 344 -17.34 -10.29 -2.36
N GLU A 345 -16.33 -10.99 -2.89
CA GLU A 345 -15.24 -10.39 -3.68
C GLU A 345 -15.41 -10.64 -5.20
N ALA A 346 -16.48 -11.33 -5.59
CA ALA A 346 -16.75 -11.68 -6.99
C ALA A 346 -15.56 -12.39 -7.67
N VAL A 347 -14.93 -13.37 -6.96
CA VAL A 347 -13.75 -14.12 -7.43
C VAL A 347 -14.16 -15.41 -8.11
N THR A 348 -13.55 -15.73 -9.24
CA THR A 348 -13.78 -16.96 -10.00
C THR A 348 -12.73 -18.04 -9.70
N ALA A 349 -13.07 -19.30 -10.00
CA ALA A 349 -12.12 -20.42 -9.87
C ALA A 349 -10.88 -20.24 -10.76
N GLY A 350 -11.02 -19.61 -11.94
CA GLY A 350 -9.89 -19.30 -12.82
C GLY A 350 -8.93 -18.29 -12.21
N GLU A 351 -9.44 -17.30 -11.47
CA GLU A 351 -8.58 -16.34 -10.73
C GLU A 351 -7.78 -17.04 -9.64
N VAL A 352 -8.41 -17.93 -8.88
CA VAL A 352 -7.73 -18.73 -7.83
C VAL A 352 -6.63 -19.59 -8.46
N GLN A 353 -6.93 -20.29 -9.56
CA GLN A 353 -5.94 -21.09 -10.26
C GLN A 353 -4.78 -20.21 -10.78
N TYR A 354 -5.08 -19.09 -11.41
CA TYR A 354 -4.05 -18.16 -11.88
C TYR A 354 -3.15 -17.67 -10.74
N ALA A 355 -3.72 -17.37 -9.58
CA ALA A 355 -2.96 -16.94 -8.41
C ALA A 355 -2.03 -18.05 -7.90
N VAL A 356 -2.51 -19.29 -7.82
CA VAL A 356 -1.69 -20.46 -7.42
C VAL A 356 -0.54 -20.69 -8.39
N GLU A 357 -0.78 -20.60 -9.69
CA GLU A 357 0.22 -20.90 -10.71
C GLU A 357 1.24 -19.77 -10.92
N ASN A 358 0.86 -18.52 -10.71
CA ASN A 358 1.68 -17.37 -11.08
C ASN A 358 2.15 -16.51 -9.91
N LEU A 359 1.43 -16.47 -8.78
CA LEU A 359 1.70 -15.58 -7.66
C LEU A 359 2.30 -16.28 -6.43
N ASN A 360 2.74 -17.55 -6.58
CA ASN A 360 3.32 -18.35 -5.50
C ASN A 360 2.39 -18.49 -4.27
N VAL A 361 1.10 -18.60 -4.50
CA VAL A 361 0.09 -18.85 -3.46
C VAL A 361 0.22 -20.31 -2.99
N ASN A 362 0.41 -20.52 -1.69
CA ASN A 362 0.65 -21.84 -1.10
C ASN A 362 -0.43 -22.25 -0.09
N SER A 363 -1.25 -21.31 0.34
CA SER A 363 -2.32 -21.56 1.32
C SER A 363 -3.53 -20.67 1.07
N LEU A 364 -4.66 -20.97 1.75
CA LEU A 364 -5.84 -20.10 1.72
C LEU A 364 -5.61 -18.73 2.35
N LEU A 365 -4.57 -18.60 3.19
CA LEU A 365 -4.21 -17.30 3.79
C LEU A 365 -3.48 -16.39 2.80
N ASP A 366 -2.89 -16.96 1.75
CA ASP A 366 -2.17 -16.21 0.71
C ASP A 366 -3.13 -15.70 -0.38
N LEU A 367 -4.35 -16.25 -0.47
CA LEU A 367 -5.40 -15.83 -1.38
C LEU A 367 -6.18 -14.63 -0.85
#